data_f61337c9cae929debc3f2e9ad5a85c5f
#
_entry.id   f61337c9cae929debc3f2e9ad5a85c5f
#
_cell.length_a   1.000
_cell.length_b   1.000
_cell.length_c   1.000
_cell.angle_alpha   90.00
_cell.angle_beta   90.00
_cell.angle_gamma   90.00
#
_symmetry.space_group_name_H-M   'P 1'
#
loop_
_entity.id
_entity.type
_entity.pdbx_description
1 polymer ?
#
loop_
_entity_poly.entity_id
_entity_poly.type
_entity_poly.pdbx_seq_one_letter_code
_entity_poly.pdbx_strand_id
1 'polypeptide(L)'
;IIAAGKRYCPHYLGGGIGLIASAHALAAVGGDGILEVDINPNPLRTELVGDMLTATPGAASLGPLPGLGYEPDLAPLKDYRVL
;
A
#
# COMPACT_ATOMS: atom_id res chain seq x y z
N ILE A 1 6.14 17.55 7.56
CA ILE A 1 6.79 16.53 8.41
C ILE A 1 8.29 16.50 8.14
N ILE A 2 8.71 16.25 6.91
CA ILE A 2 10.14 16.16 6.56
C ILE A 2 10.83 17.50 6.77
N ALA A 3 10.23 18.61 6.32
CA ALA A 3 10.80 19.96 6.52
C ALA A 3 10.97 20.33 8.00
N ALA A 4 10.20 19.73 8.90
CA ALA A 4 10.33 19.92 10.34
C ALA A 4 11.34 18.96 10.98
N GLY A 5 12.09 18.19 10.19
CA GLY A 5 13.05 17.21 10.69
C GLY A 5 12.43 15.98 11.32
N LYS A 6 11.19 15.67 10.97
CA LYS A 6 10.48 14.51 11.51
C LYS A 6 10.45 13.39 10.48
N ARG A 7 10.46 12.16 10.99
CA ARG A 7 10.29 10.96 10.16
C ARG A 7 8.84 10.84 9.69
N TYR A 8 8.64 10.50 8.42
CA TYR A 8 7.32 10.25 7.86
C TYR A 8 7.07 8.75 7.75
N CYS A 9 6.14 8.22 8.53
CA CYS A 9 5.79 6.80 8.55
C CYS A 9 4.29 6.66 8.31
N PRO A 10 3.85 6.61 7.04
CA PRO A 10 2.42 6.53 6.74
C PRO A 10 1.83 5.21 7.19
N HIS A 11 0.59 5.27 7.65
CA HIS A 11 -0.20 4.13 8.08
C HIS A 11 -1.59 4.23 7.48
N TYR A 12 -2.08 3.14 6.88
CA TYR A 12 -3.40 3.10 6.28
C TYR A 12 -4.09 1.77 6.57
N LEU A 13 -5.17 1.80 7.33
CA LEU A 13 -5.93 0.62 7.77
C LEU A 13 -7.02 0.18 6.78
N GLY A 14 -7.27 0.94 5.73
CA GLY A 14 -8.27 0.62 4.71
C GLY A 14 -7.79 -0.44 3.72
N GLY A 15 -8.29 -0.36 2.50
CA GLY A 15 -7.95 -1.34 1.46
C GLY A 15 -6.56 -1.15 0.87
N GLY A 16 -6.18 -2.09 0.01
CA GLY A 16 -4.85 -2.13 -0.59
C GLY A 16 -4.51 -0.94 -1.47
N ILE A 17 -5.50 -0.33 -2.13
CA ILE A 17 -5.26 0.85 -2.98
C ILE A 17 -4.73 2.02 -2.16
N GLY A 18 -5.35 2.29 -1.00
CA GLY A 18 -4.87 3.35 -0.10
C GLY A 18 -3.48 3.04 0.46
N LEU A 19 -3.19 1.78 0.73
CA LEU A 19 -1.86 1.36 1.18
C LEU A 19 -0.80 1.60 0.09
N ILE A 20 -1.09 1.27 -1.17
CA ILE A 20 -0.19 1.54 -2.30
C ILE A 20 0.00 3.05 -2.46
N ALA A 21 -1.07 3.84 -2.37
CA ALA A 21 -0.97 5.30 -2.44
C ALA A 21 -0.07 5.87 -1.33
N SER A 22 -0.19 5.35 -0.12
CA SER A 22 0.67 5.73 1.01
C SER A 22 2.13 5.37 0.76
N ALA A 23 2.39 4.22 0.15
CA ALA A 23 3.74 3.82 -0.23
C ALA A 23 4.35 4.77 -1.28
N HIS A 24 3.56 5.19 -2.27
CA HIS A 24 4.01 6.20 -3.24
C HIS A 24 4.34 7.53 -2.58
N ALA A 25 3.50 7.99 -1.65
CA ALA A 25 3.76 9.23 -0.93
C ALA A 25 5.07 9.13 -0.12
N LEU A 26 5.30 8.02 0.55
CA LEU A 26 6.55 7.79 1.29
C LEU A 26 7.76 7.78 0.35
N ALA A 27 7.67 7.07 -0.76
CA ALA A 27 8.76 7.01 -1.75
C ALA A 27 9.07 8.40 -2.32
N ALA A 28 8.05 9.21 -2.55
CA ALA A 28 8.21 10.55 -3.13
C ALA A 28 8.92 11.52 -2.18
N VAL A 29 8.65 11.46 -0.88
CA VAL A 29 9.27 12.38 0.07
C VAL A 29 10.67 11.94 0.51
N GLY A 30 11.01 10.67 0.33
CA GLY A 30 12.31 10.14 0.74
C GLY A 30 12.51 10.14 2.26
N GLY A 31 13.77 10.17 2.68
CA GLY A 31 14.12 10.13 4.09
C GLY A 31 14.23 8.70 4.63
N ASP A 32 14.16 8.56 5.94
CA ASP A 32 14.34 7.30 6.65
C ASP A 32 13.03 6.73 7.22
N GLY A 33 11.90 7.19 6.72
CA GLY A 33 10.59 6.68 7.12
C GLY A 33 10.34 5.26 6.66
N ILE A 34 9.36 4.63 7.27
CA ILE A 34 8.95 3.28 6.91
C ILE A 34 7.43 3.24 6.68
N LEU A 35 7.00 2.38 5.75
CA LEU A 35 5.59 2.12 5.54
C LEU A 35 5.10 1.14 6.60
N GLU A 36 4.05 1.52 7.31
CA GLU A 36 3.41 0.64 8.28
C GLU A 36 2.28 -0.14 7.61
N VAL A 37 2.39 -1.47 7.62
CA VAL A 37 1.40 -2.37 7.01
C VAL A 37 0.64 -3.08 8.10
N ASP A 38 -0.69 -2.93 8.10
CA ASP A 38 -1.56 -3.59 9.08
C ASP A 38 -1.46 -5.11 8.93
N ILE A 39 -1.36 -5.81 10.04
CA ILE A 39 -1.27 -7.27 10.09
C ILE A 39 -2.65 -7.94 10.15
N ASN A 40 -3.69 -7.21 10.48
CA ASN A 40 -5.02 -7.79 10.61
C ASN A 40 -5.55 -8.34 9.27
N PRO A 41 -6.31 -9.43 9.29
CA PRO A 41 -6.94 -9.93 8.08
C PRO A 41 -7.84 -8.88 7.44
N ASN A 42 -7.65 -8.63 6.14
CA ASN A 42 -8.42 -7.63 5.41
C ASN A 42 -8.45 -8.00 3.93
N PRO A 43 -9.58 -8.56 3.43
CA PRO A 43 -9.70 -8.93 2.02
C PRO A 43 -9.52 -7.76 1.06
N LEU A 44 -9.93 -6.54 1.46
CA LEU A 44 -9.71 -5.35 0.63
C LEU A 44 -8.23 -5.00 0.47
N ARG A 45 -7.37 -5.55 1.30
CA ARG A 45 -5.92 -5.44 1.13
C ARG A 45 -5.38 -6.64 0.35
N THR A 46 -5.59 -7.85 0.86
CA THR A 46 -4.94 -9.05 0.32
C THR A 46 -5.53 -9.51 -1.00
N GLU A 47 -6.86 -9.46 -1.16
CA GLU A 47 -7.51 -9.90 -2.39
C GLU A 47 -7.45 -8.84 -3.49
N LEU A 48 -7.40 -7.57 -3.12
CA LEU A 48 -7.42 -6.47 -4.08
C LEU A 48 -6.03 -6.21 -4.68
N VAL A 49 -4.98 -6.27 -3.88
CA VAL A 49 -3.61 -5.95 -4.33
C VAL A 49 -2.61 -7.09 -4.12
N GLY A 50 -3.04 -8.21 -3.55
CA GLY A 50 -2.16 -9.35 -3.31
C GLY A 50 -1.00 -9.01 -2.38
N ASP A 51 0.16 -9.56 -2.69
CA ASP A 51 1.36 -9.43 -1.87
C ASP A 51 2.36 -8.40 -2.43
N MET A 52 1.90 -7.49 -3.30
CA MET A 52 2.75 -6.52 -3.99
C MET A 52 3.72 -5.78 -3.08
N LEU A 53 3.24 -5.38 -1.88
CA LEU A 53 4.05 -4.61 -0.93
C LEU A 53 4.71 -5.48 0.15
N THR A 54 4.40 -6.77 0.21
CA THR A 54 4.85 -7.65 1.30
C THR A 54 5.63 -8.87 0.82
N ALA A 55 5.86 -9.01 -0.47
CA ALA A 55 6.54 -10.17 -1.04
C ALA A 55 8.01 -10.28 -0.59
N THR A 56 8.66 -9.15 -0.31
CA THR A 56 10.04 -9.11 0.16
C THR A 56 10.05 -8.64 1.62
N PRO A 57 10.48 -9.48 2.58
CA PRO A 57 10.52 -9.08 3.99
C PRO A 57 11.42 -7.85 4.20
N GLY A 58 10.90 -6.87 4.93
CA GLY A 58 11.62 -5.66 5.29
C GLY A 58 11.76 -4.63 4.18
N ALA A 59 11.25 -4.90 2.99
CA ALA A 59 11.32 -3.96 1.86
C ALA A 59 10.09 -4.10 0.97
N ALA A 60 9.76 -3.02 0.26
CA ALA A 60 8.68 -3.01 -0.73
C ALA A 60 9.13 -2.26 -1.97
N SER A 61 8.63 -2.68 -3.14
CA SER A 61 8.89 -2.02 -4.41
C SER A 61 7.59 -1.70 -5.11
N LEU A 62 7.48 -0.47 -5.63
CA LEU A 62 6.29 -0.02 -6.36
C LEU A 62 6.38 -0.36 -7.87
N GLY A 63 7.55 -0.76 -8.34
CA GLY A 63 7.77 -1.09 -9.75
C GLY A 63 7.77 0.13 -10.67
N PRO A 64 7.91 -0.10 -11.99
CA PRO A 64 8.06 0.98 -12.96
C PRO A 64 6.76 1.38 -13.68
N LEU A 65 5.63 0.76 -13.39
CA LEU A 65 4.38 1.01 -14.11
C LEU A 65 3.80 2.38 -13.78
N PRO A 66 3.05 3.01 -14.73
CA PRO A 66 2.46 4.34 -14.51
C PRO A 66 1.34 4.31 -13.47
N GLY A 67 0.97 5.49 -12.98
CA GLY A 67 -0.05 5.66 -11.95
C GLY A 67 0.38 5.03 -10.64
N LEU A 68 -0.52 4.33 -9.97
CA LEU A 68 -0.19 3.58 -8.75
C LEU A 68 0.63 2.31 -9.03
N GLY A 69 0.82 1.97 -10.30
CA GLY A 69 1.59 0.79 -10.68
C GLY A 69 0.85 -0.52 -10.47
N TYR A 70 -0.46 -0.47 -10.26
CA TYR A 70 -1.26 -1.65 -9.99
C TYR A 70 -2.68 -1.49 -10.54
N GLU A 71 -3.14 -2.51 -11.25
CA GLU A 71 -4.53 -2.63 -11.71
C GLU A 71 -5.24 -3.65 -10.81
N PRO A 72 -6.23 -3.26 -10.00
CA PRO A 72 -6.86 -4.19 -9.08
C PRO A 72 -7.70 -5.23 -9.81
N ASP A 73 -7.62 -6.48 -9.38
CA ASP A 73 -8.49 -7.54 -9.85
C ASP A 73 -9.69 -7.66 -8.90
N LEU A 74 -10.88 -7.35 -9.41
CA LEU A 74 -12.10 -7.37 -8.61
C LEU A 74 -12.76 -8.75 -8.56
N ALA A 75 -12.32 -9.72 -9.37
CA ALA A 75 -12.93 -11.04 -9.42
C ALA A 75 -12.93 -11.77 -8.07
N PRO A 76 -11.83 -11.77 -7.27
CA PRO A 76 -11.85 -12.41 -5.96
C PRO A 76 -12.81 -11.75 -4.96
N LEU A 77 -13.26 -10.53 -5.23
CA LEU A 77 -14.13 -9.75 -4.34
C LEU A 77 -15.60 -9.80 -4.74
N LYS A 78 -15.96 -10.60 -5.75
CA LYS A 78 -17.34 -10.61 -6.28
C LYS A 78 -18.39 -10.94 -5.21
N ASP A 79 -18.06 -11.79 -4.24
CA ASP A 79 -18.97 -12.22 -3.19
C ASP A 79 -19.20 -11.13 -2.14
N TYR A 80 -18.39 -10.07 -2.14
CA TYR A 80 -18.53 -8.91 -1.25
C TYR A 80 -19.32 -7.77 -1.90
N ARG A 81 -19.74 -7.93 -3.13
CA ARG A 81 -20.48 -6.91 -3.87
C ARG A 81 -21.89 -6.75 -3.30
N VAL A 82 -22.28 -5.52 -3.01
CA VAL A 82 -23.59 -5.21 -2.40
C VAL A 82 -24.59 -4.60 -3.38
N LEU A 83 -24.19 -4.36 -4.62
CA LEU A 83 -25.06 -3.81 -5.68
C LEU A 83 -25.00 -4.67 -6.93
#